data_9e5d191bdaa46a6eaabce0e7d472cf33
#
_entry.id   9e5d191bdaa46a6eaabce0e7d472cf33
#
_cell.length_a   1.000
_cell.length_b   1.000
_cell.length_c   1.000
_cell.angle_alpha   90.00
_cell.angle_beta   90.00
_cell.angle_gamma   90.00
#
_symmetry.space_group_name_H-M   'P 1'
#
loop_
_entity.id
_entity.type
_entity.pdbx_description
1 polymer ?
#
loop_
_entity_poly.entity_id
_entity_poly.type
_entity_poly.pdbx_seq_one_letter_code
_entity_poly.pdbx_strand_id
1 'polypeptide(L)'
;QADVCAGGNNVATVANVVKQAVDTFGGIQVLINNAQASASGVPLTEHTTEQFDLALYSGLYAAFYYMKACYPYLKESHGSVINFASGAGLFGNYGQCAYAAAKEGIRGLSRVAATEWGKDGINVNVICPLAWTAKLEQFQQAYPDAFKANVKMPPMGHYANPETEIGRVCVQLAMPDFKYLSGETLTLEGGMGLRP
;
A
#
# COMPACT_ATOMS: atom_id res chain seq x y z
N GLN A 1 10.93 10.03 11.77
CA GLN A 1 10.16 10.32 10.55
C GLN A 1 11.14 10.43 9.37
N ALA A 2 10.81 9.83 8.23
CA ALA A 2 11.61 9.87 7.01
C ALA A 2 10.72 10.16 5.81
N ASP A 3 11.25 10.94 4.86
CA ASP A 3 10.57 11.24 3.60
C ASP A 3 11.05 10.27 2.50
N VAL A 4 10.16 9.43 2.02
CA VAL A 4 10.41 8.49 0.92
C VAL A 4 10.19 9.13 -0.47
N CYS A 5 9.69 10.36 -0.52
CA CYS A 5 9.45 11.11 -1.76
C CYS A 5 10.68 11.91 -2.23
N ALA A 6 11.69 12.10 -1.38
CA ALA A 6 12.89 12.86 -1.72
C ALA A 6 13.67 12.18 -2.87
N GLY A 7 13.59 12.81 -4.03
CA GLY A 7 14.00 12.27 -5.31
C GLY A 7 15.32 11.52 -5.34
N GLY A 8 15.28 10.31 -5.84
CA GLY A 8 16.42 9.53 -6.29
C GLY A 8 17.31 8.88 -5.23
N ASN A 9 17.22 9.24 -3.94
CA ASN A 9 18.07 8.68 -2.89
C ASN A 9 17.32 7.92 -1.78
N ASN A 10 16.26 7.22 -2.17
CA ASN A 10 15.44 6.44 -1.24
C ASN A 10 16.22 5.32 -0.54
N VAL A 11 17.27 4.79 -1.18
CA VAL A 11 18.04 3.65 -0.64
C VAL A 11 18.74 4.00 0.67
N ALA A 12 19.43 5.16 0.74
CA ALA A 12 20.13 5.59 1.95
C ALA A 12 19.15 5.92 3.10
N THR A 13 18.04 6.60 2.77
CA THR A 13 16.97 6.92 3.72
C THR A 13 16.36 5.64 4.30
N VAL A 14 16.01 4.68 3.44
CA VAL A 14 15.44 3.40 3.84
C VAL A 14 16.41 2.61 4.72
N ALA A 15 17.68 2.50 4.32
CA ALA A 15 18.70 1.81 5.09
C ALA A 15 18.86 2.40 6.51
N ASN A 16 18.82 3.72 6.62
CA ASN A 16 18.89 4.41 7.92
C ASN A 16 17.65 4.14 8.79
N VAL A 17 16.45 4.20 8.22
CA VAL A 17 15.20 3.90 8.94
C VAL A 17 15.19 2.46 9.45
N VAL A 18 15.55 1.50 8.59
CA VAL A 18 15.62 0.09 8.97
C VAL A 18 16.65 -0.13 10.07
N LYS A 19 17.85 0.47 9.94
CA LYS A 19 18.88 0.40 10.97
C LYS A 19 18.39 0.93 12.30
N GLN A 20 17.77 2.12 12.33
CA GLN A 20 17.23 2.70 13.56
C GLN A 20 16.16 1.80 14.21
N ALA A 21 15.27 1.20 13.40
CA ALA A 21 14.26 0.28 13.93
C ALA A 21 14.91 -0.96 14.58
N VAL A 22 15.90 -1.55 13.92
CA VAL A 22 16.62 -2.71 14.42
C VAL A 22 17.44 -2.38 15.68
N ASP A 23 18.15 -1.26 15.69
CA ASP A 23 18.92 -0.81 16.84
C ASP A 23 18.02 -0.55 18.07
N THR A 24 16.77 -0.11 17.84
CA THR A 24 15.84 0.24 18.91
C THR A 24 15.06 -0.96 19.44
N PHE A 25 14.61 -1.85 18.54
CA PHE A 25 13.65 -2.92 18.86
C PHE A 25 14.23 -4.33 18.73
N GLY A 26 15.48 -4.47 18.28
CA GLY A 26 16.19 -5.75 18.16
C GLY A 26 15.87 -6.55 16.91
N GLY A 27 14.94 -6.11 16.04
CA GLY A 27 14.57 -6.81 14.82
C GLY A 27 13.32 -6.24 14.16
N ILE A 28 12.86 -6.91 13.10
CA ILE A 28 11.64 -6.56 12.36
C ILE A 28 10.83 -7.83 12.12
N GLN A 29 9.60 -7.87 12.62
CA GLN A 29 8.66 -8.97 12.47
C GLN A 29 7.59 -8.69 11.41
N VAL A 30 7.25 -7.41 11.23
CA VAL A 30 6.20 -6.99 10.29
C VAL A 30 6.66 -5.75 9.53
N LEU A 31 6.52 -5.79 8.21
CA LEU A 31 6.69 -4.63 7.33
C LEU A 31 5.34 -4.24 6.73
N ILE A 32 4.92 -3.00 6.93
CA ILE A 32 3.71 -2.44 6.31
C ILE A 32 4.10 -1.30 5.38
N ASN A 33 3.95 -1.49 4.08
CA ASN A 33 4.18 -0.47 3.05
C ASN A 33 2.86 0.22 2.72
N ASN A 34 2.55 1.32 3.42
CA ASN A 34 1.31 2.08 3.26
C ASN A 34 1.54 3.48 2.65
N ALA A 35 2.64 4.14 3.02
CA ALA A 35 2.89 5.52 2.63
C ALA A 35 3.06 5.67 1.10
N GLN A 36 2.33 6.64 0.53
CA GLN A 36 2.47 7.02 -0.88
C GLN A 36 1.93 8.43 -1.11
N ALA A 37 2.54 9.15 -2.06
CA ALA A 37 2.04 10.38 -2.63
C ALA A 37 1.68 10.17 -4.10
N SER A 38 0.68 10.90 -4.61
CA SER A 38 0.29 10.87 -6.02
C SER A 38 -0.48 12.13 -6.41
N ALA A 39 -0.45 12.49 -7.67
CA ALA A 39 -1.41 13.39 -8.29
C ALA A 39 -2.62 12.59 -8.75
N SER A 40 -3.81 12.97 -8.31
CA SER A 40 -5.08 12.32 -8.63
C SER A 40 -6.00 13.27 -9.41
N GLY A 41 -6.87 12.71 -10.25
CA GLY A 41 -7.82 13.49 -11.07
C GLY A 41 -7.21 14.07 -12.34
N VAL A 42 -5.98 13.71 -12.71
CA VAL A 42 -5.28 14.18 -13.91
C VAL A 42 -5.43 13.12 -15.01
N PRO A 43 -6.01 13.46 -16.19
CA PRO A 43 -6.09 12.55 -17.33
C PRO A 43 -4.71 12.06 -17.77
N LEU A 44 -4.64 10.85 -18.34
CA LEU A 44 -3.37 10.26 -18.80
C LEU A 44 -2.59 11.18 -19.75
N THR A 45 -3.27 11.85 -20.67
CA THR A 45 -2.68 12.76 -21.65
C THR A 45 -2.14 14.06 -21.07
N GLU A 46 -2.54 14.42 -19.84
CA GLU A 46 -2.15 15.64 -19.14
C GLU A 46 -1.20 15.35 -17.97
N HIS A 47 -0.93 14.09 -17.71
CA HIS A 47 -0.06 13.67 -16.62
C HIS A 47 1.39 14.01 -16.92
N THR A 48 2.03 14.78 -16.06
CA THR A 48 3.45 15.10 -16.25
C THR A 48 4.35 13.97 -15.78
N THR A 49 5.59 13.95 -16.28
CA THR A 49 6.61 12.96 -15.85
C THR A 49 6.86 13.06 -14.34
N GLU A 50 6.91 14.27 -13.79
CA GLU A 50 7.15 14.51 -12.36
C GLU A 50 6.01 13.95 -11.49
N GLN A 51 4.76 14.08 -11.96
CA GLN A 51 3.60 13.49 -11.28
C GLN A 51 3.62 11.96 -11.35
N PHE A 52 4.06 11.40 -12.49
CA PHE A 52 4.20 9.97 -12.67
C PHE A 52 5.31 9.42 -11.77
N ASP A 53 6.48 10.05 -11.78
CA ASP A 53 7.63 9.70 -10.97
C ASP A 53 7.34 9.80 -9.46
N LEU A 54 6.61 10.84 -9.03
CA LEU A 54 6.18 10.98 -7.64
C LEU A 54 5.44 9.72 -7.15
N ALA A 55 4.49 9.22 -7.93
CA ALA A 55 3.72 8.04 -7.55
C ALA A 55 4.57 6.77 -7.55
N LEU A 56 5.44 6.60 -8.55
CA LEU A 56 6.34 5.45 -8.63
C LEU A 56 7.37 5.45 -7.50
N TYR A 57 8.07 6.57 -7.27
CA TYR A 57 9.12 6.64 -6.25
C TYR A 57 8.55 6.52 -4.84
N SER A 58 7.47 7.22 -4.51
CA SER A 58 6.88 7.16 -3.17
C SER A 58 6.13 5.85 -2.90
N GLY A 59 5.64 5.17 -3.92
CA GLY A 59 4.88 3.92 -3.80
C GLY A 59 5.71 2.68 -4.13
N LEU A 60 5.93 2.43 -5.42
CA LEU A 60 6.54 1.19 -5.90
C LEU A 60 8.00 1.05 -5.49
N TYR A 61 8.82 2.06 -5.75
CA TYR A 61 10.25 2.02 -5.38
C TYR A 61 10.43 1.99 -3.86
N ALA A 62 9.63 2.75 -3.11
CA ALA A 62 9.68 2.72 -1.65
C ALA A 62 9.38 1.31 -1.13
N ALA A 63 8.30 0.68 -1.59
CA ALA A 63 7.95 -0.70 -1.21
C ALA A 63 9.10 -1.67 -1.55
N PHE A 64 9.66 -1.58 -2.75
CA PHE A 64 10.80 -2.41 -3.17
C PHE A 64 12.01 -2.23 -2.26
N TYR A 65 12.40 -1.00 -1.94
CA TYR A 65 13.56 -0.72 -1.09
C TYR A 65 13.35 -1.20 0.35
N TYR A 66 12.18 -0.94 0.95
CA TYR A 66 11.88 -1.41 2.30
C TYR A 66 11.80 -2.93 2.37
N MET A 67 11.17 -3.59 1.41
CA MET A 67 11.11 -5.05 1.34
C MET A 67 12.52 -5.64 1.28
N LYS A 68 13.38 -5.10 0.39
CA LYS A 68 14.76 -5.55 0.25
C LYS A 68 15.59 -5.31 1.52
N ALA A 69 15.48 -4.15 2.14
CA ALA A 69 16.25 -3.79 3.33
C ALA A 69 15.78 -4.54 4.59
N CYS A 70 14.48 -4.84 4.70
CA CYS A 70 13.92 -5.59 5.83
C CYS A 70 14.06 -7.11 5.68
N TYR A 71 14.33 -7.63 4.48
CA TYR A 71 14.37 -9.07 4.21
C TYR A 71 15.22 -9.89 5.18
N PRO A 72 16.48 -9.53 5.55
CA PRO A 72 17.28 -10.36 6.46
C PRO A 72 16.60 -10.48 7.84
N TYR A 73 15.98 -9.45 8.34
CA TYR A 73 15.30 -9.45 9.64
C TYR A 73 13.96 -10.18 9.60
N LEU A 74 13.22 -10.02 8.49
CA LEU A 74 11.98 -10.77 8.25
C LEU A 74 12.26 -12.26 8.11
N LYS A 75 13.39 -12.65 7.51
CA LYS A 75 13.82 -14.03 7.41
C LYS A 75 14.13 -14.62 8.79
N GLU A 76 14.85 -13.89 9.63
CA GLU A 76 15.19 -14.32 11.00
C GLU A 76 13.94 -14.50 11.87
N SER A 77 12.97 -13.58 11.73
CA SER A 77 11.72 -13.60 12.50
C SER A 77 10.61 -14.45 11.89
N HIS A 78 10.80 -15.02 10.69
CA HIS A 78 9.73 -15.59 9.88
C HIS A 78 8.55 -14.62 9.75
N GLY A 79 8.86 -13.37 9.40
CA GLY A 79 7.96 -12.23 9.50
C GLY A 79 6.84 -12.16 8.46
N SER A 80 6.15 -11.02 8.42
CA SER A 80 5.04 -10.76 7.50
C SER A 80 5.24 -9.44 6.77
N VAL A 81 4.86 -9.39 5.48
CA VAL A 81 4.81 -8.16 4.70
C VAL A 81 3.37 -7.89 4.27
N ILE A 82 2.91 -6.67 4.51
CA ILE A 82 1.59 -6.19 4.11
C ILE A 82 1.79 -4.94 3.24
N ASN A 83 1.51 -5.09 1.96
CA ASN A 83 1.62 -4.00 1.00
C ASN A 83 0.24 -3.41 0.69
N PHE A 84 0.15 -2.08 0.62
CA PHE A 84 -1.08 -1.39 0.28
C PHE A 84 -1.13 -1.13 -1.24
N ALA A 85 -2.03 -1.81 -1.91
CA ALA A 85 -2.43 -1.52 -3.28
C ALA A 85 -3.75 -0.71 -3.31
N SER A 86 -4.54 -0.81 -4.37
CA SER A 86 -5.79 -0.06 -4.50
C SER A 86 -6.71 -0.69 -5.54
N GLY A 87 -8.01 -0.61 -5.31
CA GLY A 87 -9.03 -0.87 -6.32
C GLY A 87 -8.88 0.01 -7.56
N ALA A 88 -8.32 1.21 -7.43
CA ALA A 88 -8.07 2.10 -8.57
C ALA A 88 -7.18 1.46 -9.64
N GLY A 89 -6.18 0.66 -9.26
CA GLY A 89 -5.37 -0.12 -10.18
C GLY A 89 -6.15 -1.29 -10.79
N LEU A 90 -6.92 -1.99 -9.96
CA LEU A 90 -7.70 -3.16 -10.38
C LEU A 90 -8.77 -2.82 -11.42
N PHE A 91 -9.39 -1.65 -11.30
CA PHE A 91 -10.56 -1.26 -12.11
C PHE A 91 -10.27 -0.15 -13.13
N GLY A 92 -9.04 0.40 -13.14
CA GLY A 92 -8.64 1.45 -14.10
C GLY A 92 -9.38 2.77 -13.88
N ASN A 93 -9.41 3.27 -12.66
CA ASN A 93 -10.13 4.50 -12.34
C ASN A 93 -9.59 5.71 -13.10
N TYR A 94 -10.51 6.51 -13.67
CA TYR A 94 -10.18 7.73 -14.40
C TYR A 94 -9.30 8.68 -13.57
N GLY A 95 -8.30 9.29 -14.22
CA GLY A 95 -7.40 10.26 -13.60
C GLY A 95 -6.41 9.68 -12.57
N GLN A 96 -6.18 8.37 -12.57
CA GLN A 96 -5.33 7.67 -11.61
C GLN A 96 -4.14 6.94 -12.27
N CYS A 97 -3.69 7.35 -13.46
CA CYS A 97 -2.74 6.55 -14.25
C CYS A 97 -1.45 6.22 -13.49
N ALA A 98 -0.75 7.19 -12.92
CA ALA A 98 0.49 6.97 -12.18
C ALA A 98 0.26 6.18 -10.88
N TYR A 99 -0.80 6.52 -10.16
CA TYR A 99 -1.19 5.82 -8.95
C TYR A 99 -1.53 4.36 -9.23
N ALA A 100 -2.35 4.10 -10.23
CA ALA A 100 -2.72 2.75 -10.66
C ALA A 100 -1.49 1.94 -11.09
N ALA A 101 -0.60 2.53 -11.90
CA ALA A 101 0.65 1.89 -12.31
C ALA A 101 1.52 1.49 -11.11
N ALA A 102 1.70 2.39 -10.14
CA ALA A 102 2.45 2.10 -8.91
C ALA A 102 1.79 0.98 -8.09
N LYS A 103 0.45 1.02 -7.93
CA LYS A 103 -0.29 0.03 -7.14
C LYS A 103 -0.32 -1.36 -7.78
N GLU A 104 -0.43 -1.46 -9.10
CA GLU A 104 -0.31 -2.73 -9.81
C GLU A 104 1.14 -3.25 -9.81
N GLY A 105 2.14 -2.35 -9.90
CA GLY A 105 3.54 -2.71 -9.71
C GLY A 105 3.81 -3.33 -8.33
N ILE A 106 3.24 -2.75 -7.27
CA ILE A 106 3.32 -3.29 -5.89
C ILE A 106 2.68 -4.69 -5.82
N ARG A 107 1.55 -4.93 -6.48
CA ARG A 107 0.91 -6.24 -6.51
C ARG A 107 1.79 -7.28 -7.22
N GLY A 108 2.40 -6.92 -8.36
CA GLY A 108 3.34 -7.76 -9.07
C GLY A 108 4.56 -8.12 -8.21
N LEU A 109 5.20 -7.11 -7.61
CA LEU A 109 6.32 -7.26 -6.69
C LEU A 109 5.98 -8.19 -5.50
N SER A 110 4.80 -8.03 -4.93
CA SER A 110 4.34 -8.82 -3.77
C SER A 110 4.20 -10.30 -4.10
N ARG A 111 3.67 -10.65 -5.29
CA ARG A 111 3.54 -12.05 -5.73
C ARG A 111 4.89 -12.71 -5.91
N VAL A 112 5.86 -12.00 -6.51
CA VAL A 112 7.23 -12.50 -6.68
C VAL A 112 7.85 -12.74 -5.31
N ALA A 113 7.77 -11.77 -4.40
CA ALA A 113 8.31 -11.90 -3.04
C ALA A 113 7.64 -13.06 -2.26
N ALA A 114 6.32 -13.24 -2.37
CA ALA A 114 5.62 -14.37 -1.76
C ALA A 114 6.17 -15.73 -2.24
N THR A 115 6.45 -15.84 -3.52
CA THR A 115 7.02 -17.05 -4.12
C THR A 115 8.46 -17.29 -3.66
N GLU A 116 9.31 -16.26 -3.68
CA GLU A 116 10.72 -16.38 -3.36
C GLU A 116 10.99 -16.57 -1.87
N TRP A 117 10.21 -15.89 -1.00
CA TRP A 117 10.45 -15.80 0.44
C TRP A 117 9.65 -16.80 1.27
N GLY A 118 8.71 -17.53 0.64
CA GLY A 118 7.94 -18.58 1.31
C GLY A 118 8.81 -19.64 1.95
N LYS A 119 9.93 -20.03 1.31
CA LYS A 119 10.92 -20.97 1.87
C LYS A 119 11.59 -20.47 3.16
N ASP A 120 11.61 -19.16 3.38
CA ASP A 120 12.17 -18.52 4.58
C ASP A 120 11.09 -18.27 5.65
N GLY A 121 9.87 -18.76 5.46
CA GLY A 121 8.73 -18.59 6.38
C GLY A 121 8.12 -17.19 6.36
N ILE A 122 8.44 -16.36 5.37
CA ILE A 122 7.89 -15.02 5.23
C ILE A 122 6.62 -15.08 4.38
N ASN A 123 5.50 -14.56 4.89
CA ASN A 123 4.30 -14.36 4.10
C ASN A 123 4.18 -12.91 3.62
N VAL A 124 3.75 -12.75 2.37
CA VAL A 124 3.63 -11.44 1.71
C VAL A 124 2.23 -11.30 1.13
N ASN A 125 1.46 -10.34 1.63
CA ASN A 125 0.10 -10.10 1.16
C ASN A 125 -0.13 -8.63 0.79
N VAL A 126 -1.17 -8.41 0.01
CA VAL A 126 -1.58 -7.09 -0.45
C VAL A 126 -2.99 -6.81 0.04
N ILE A 127 -3.25 -5.60 0.52
CA ILE A 127 -4.60 -5.12 0.78
C ILE A 127 -4.95 -3.95 -0.15
N CYS A 128 -6.21 -3.91 -0.59
CA CYS A 128 -6.81 -2.81 -1.34
C CYS A 128 -7.94 -2.23 -0.49
N PRO A 129 -7.67 -1.22 0.35
CA PRO A 129 -8.69 -0.67 1.23
C PRO A 129 -9.52 0.42 0.56
N LEU A 130 -10.79 0.53 0.95
CA LEU A 130 -11.65 1.67 0.70
C LEU A 130 -12.03 2.30 2.05
N ALA A 131 -11.25 3.30 2.48
CA ALA A 131 -11.35 3.87 3.80
C ALA A 131 -11.71 5.36 3.77
N TRP A 132 -12.39 5.82 4.83
CA TRP A 132 -12.65 7.24 5.07
C TRP A 132 -11.37 7.92 5.55
N THR A 133 -10.70 8.61 4.65
CA THR A 133 -9.43 9.28 4.94
C THR A 133 -9.60 10.79 5.09
N ALA A 134 -8.67 11.45 5.78
CA ALA A 134 -8.66 12.92 5.89
C ALA A 134 -8.65 13.61 4.51
N LYS A 135 -7.99 13.03 3.49
CA LYS A 135 -8.03 13.54 2.12
C LYS A 135 -9.43 13.45 1.50
N LEU A 136 -10.14 12.36 1.74
CA LEU A 136 -11.51 12.18 1.23
C LEU A 136 -12.47 13.13 1.93
N GLU A 137 -12.31 13.35 3.23
CA GLU A 137 -13.06 14.31 4.01
C GLU A 137 -12.82 15.75 3.53
N GLN A 138 -11.56 16.14 3.33
CA GLN A 138 -11.21 17.44 2.76
C GLN A 138 -11.81 17.63 1.35
N PHE A 139 -11.81 16.58 0.51
CA PHE A 139 -12.45 16.62 -0.79
C PHE A 139 -13.95 16.83 -0.69
N GLN A 140 -14.63 16.14 0.21
CA GLN A 140 -16.06 16.32 0.48
C GLN A 140 -16.38 17.76 0.92
N GLN A 141 -15.58 18.32 1.83
CA GLN A 141 -15.77 19.67 2.34
C GLN A 141 -15.52 20.76 1.29
N ALA A 142 -14.45 20.59 0.50
CA ALA A 142 -14.06 21.57 -0.51
C ALA A 142 -14.92 21.52 -1.78
N TYR A 143 -15.43 20.34 -2.15
CA TYR A 143 -16.14 20.10 -3.41
C TYR A 143 -17.35 19.17 -3.23
N PRO A 144 -18.39 19.57 -2.47
CA PRO A 144 -19.50 18.68 -2.09
C PRO A 144 -20.30 18.15 -3.28
N ASP A 145 -20.51 18.94 -4.33
CA ASP A 145 -21.22 18.49 -5.52
C ASP A 145 -20.39 17.49 -6.35
N ALA A 146 -19.09 17.74 -6.50
CA ALA A 146 -18.19 16.82 -7.16
C ALA A 146 -18.04 15.52 -6.35
N PHE A 147 -18.01 15.60 -5.03
CA PHE A 147 -17.99 14.43 -4.14
C PHE A 147 -19.26 13.59 -4.37
N LYS A 148 -20.44 14.20 -4.31
CA LYS A 148 -21.73 13.53 -4.52
C LYS A 148 -21.84 12.87 -5.89
N ALA A 149 -21.28 13.49 -6.93
CA ALA A 149 -21.30 12.96 -8.29
C ALA A 149 -20.34 11.79 -8.51
N ASN A 150 -19.18 11.77 -7.85
CA ASN A 150 -18.08 10.87 -8.17
C ASN A 150 -17.79 9.80 -7.10
N VAL A 151 -18.20 10.04 -5.84
CA VAL A 151 -17.93 9.12 -4.73
C VAL A 151 -19.15 8.23 -4.51
N LYS A 152 -18.99 6.95 -4.84
CA LYS A 152 -20.05 5.95 -4.65
C LYS A 152 -19.90 5.28 -3.30
N MET A 153 -21.01 5.14 -2.58
CA MET A 153 -21.04 4.42 -1.32
C MET A 153 -20.95 2.90 -1.55
N PRO A 154 -20.11 2.19 -0.80
CA PRO A 154 -20.03 0.73 -0.90
C PRO A 154 -21.32 0.05 -0.38
N PRO A 155 -21.59 -1.21 -0.77
CA PRO A 155 -22.77 -1.96 -0.29
C PRO A 155 -22.95 -2.02 1.23
N MET A 156 -21.86 -2.01 2.01
CA MET A 156 -21.90 -1.94 3.48
C MET A 156 -22.39 -0.60 4.03
N GLY A 157 -22.64 0.41 3.18
CA GLY A 157 -23.24 1.69 3.54
C GLY A 157 -22.28 2.73 4.13
N HIS A 158 -21.01 2.41 4.28
CA HIS A 158 -19.99 3.34 4.76
C HIS A 158 -18.61 3.02 4.17
N TYR A 159 -17.74 4.02 4.13
CA TYR A 159 -16.30 3.83 3.91
C TYR A 159 -15.67 3.35 5.22
N ALA A 160 -14.79 2.38 5.14
CA ALA A 160 -14.18 1.76 6.32
C ALA A 160 -13.48 2.79 7.22
N ASN A 161 -13.61 2.63 8.52
CA ASN A 161 -12.78 3.33 9.49
C ASN A 161 -11.32 2.84 9.36
N PRO A 162 -10.35 3.76 9.13
CA PRO A 162 -8.95 3.36 8.89
C PRO A 162 -8.33 2.55 10.02
N GLU A 163 -8.68 2.84 11.26
CA GLU A 163 -8.10 2.16 12.43
C GLU A 163 -8.79 0.82 12.71
N THR A 164 -10.11 0.84 12.85
CA THR A 164 -10.86 -0.29 13.37
C THR A 164 -11.24 -1.32 12.30
N GLU A 165 -11.32 -0.93 11.02
CA GLU A 165 -11.75 -1.81 9.93
C GLU A 165 -10.63 -2.12 8.92
N ILE A 166 -9.56 -1.29 8.87
CA ILE A 166 -8.39 -1.57 8.04
C ILE A 166 -7.18 -1.96 8.90
N GLY A 167 -6.82 -1.13 9.87
CA GLY A 167 -5.64 -1.36 10.73
C GLY A 167 -5.73 -2.68 11.50
N ARG A 168 -6.91 -3.03 12.02
CA ARG A 168 -7.12 -4.31 12.71
C ARG A 168 -6.96 -5.51 11.80
N VAL A 169 -7.34 -5.41 10.52
CA VAL A 169 -7.09 -6.48 9.54
C VAL A 169 -5.59 -6.64 9.32
N CYS A 170 -4.82 -5.54 9.22
CA CYS A 170 -3.36 -5.63 9.12
C CYS A 170 -2.75 -6.34 10.33
N VAL A 171 -3.24 -6.06 11.55
CA VAL A 171 -2.81 -6.79 12.76
C VAL A 171 -3.09 -8.28 12.63
N GLN A 172 -4.28 -8.67 12.21
CA GLN A 172 -4.64 -10.09 12.04
C GLN A 172 -3.76 -10.77 10.99
N LEU A 173 -3.52 -10.13 9.84
CA LEU A 173 -2.64 -10.67 8.79
C LEU A 173 -1.19 -10.89 9.24
N ALA A 174 -0.77 -10.22 10.31
CA ALA A 174 0.55 -10.39 10.92
C ALA A 174 0.60 -11.49 11.99
N MET A 175 -0.56 -12.03 12.42
CA MET A 175 -0.64 -13.06 13.46
C MET A 175 -0.22 -14.44 12.92
N PRO A 176 0.25 -15.36 13.78
CA PRO A 176 0.66 -16.70 13.39
C PRO A 176 -0.39 -17.50 12.63
N ASP A 177 -1.67 -17.29 12.96
CA ASP A 177 -2.79 -17.99 12.33
C ASP A 177 -2.94 -17.70 10.82
N PHE A 178 -2.38 -16.59 10.35
CA PHE A 178 -2.42 -16.19 8.94
C PHE A 178 -1.14 -16.50 8.15
N LYS A 179 -0.19 -17.22 8.73
CA LYS A 179 1.12 -17.50 8.10
C LYS A 179 1.03 -18.25 6.78
N TYR A 180 0.02 -19.10 6.61
CA TYR A 180 -0.17 -19.85 5.35
C TYR A 180 -0.84 -19.01 4.25
N LEU A 181 -1.39 -17.84 4.58
CA LEU A 181 -1.92 -16.87 3.62
C LEU A 181 -0.77 -16.05 3.06
N SER A 182 -0.39 -16.29 1.80
CA SER A 182 0.71 -15.59 1.14
C SER A 182 0.45 -15.46 -0.37
N GLY A 183 0.81 -14.30 -0.93
CA GLY A 183 0.61 -13.98 -2.34
C GLY A 183 -0.76 -13.41 -2.69
N GLU A 184 -1.64 -13.25 -1.68
CA GLU A 184 -3.01 -12.82 -1.89
C GLU A 184 -3.16 -11.30 -2.03
N THR A 185 -4.22 -10.91 -2.72
CA THR A 185 -4.72 -9.53 -2.74
C THR A 185 -6.12 -9.49 -2.16
N LEU A 186 -6.23 -8.90 -0.97
CA LEU A 186 -7.48 -8.78 -0.23
C LEU A 186 -8.10 -7.40 -0.45
N THR A 187 -9.33 -7.36 -0.94
CA THR A 187 -10.09 -6.12 -1.04
C THR A 187 -10.86 -5.87 0.26
N LEU A 188 -10.59 -4.74 0.89
CA LEU A 188 -11.30 -4.28 2.08
C LEU A 188 -12.17 -3.08 1.66
N GLU A 189 -13.18 -3.35 0.84
CA GLU A 189 -13.94 -2.34 0.09
C GLU A 189 -15.45 -2.40 0.35
N GLY A 190 -15.87 -3.05 1.43
CA GLY A 190 -17.28 -3.09 1.84
C GLY A 190 -18.23 -3.65 0.77
N GLY A 191 -17.76 -4.58 -0.06
CA GLY A 191 -18.51 -5.19 -1.15
C GLY A 191 -18.45 -4.43 -2.50
N MET A 192 -17.74 -3.30 -2.59
CA MET A 192 -17.62 -2.55 -3.85
C MET A 192 -16.71 -3.26 -4.86
N GLY A 193 -15.63 -3.87 -4.40
CA GLY A 193 -14.62 -4.52 -5.22
C GLY A 193 -14.92 -5.98 -5.51
N LEU A 194 -16.13 -6.31 -5.90
CA LEU A 194 -16.50 -7.68 -6.28
C LEU A 194 -15.67 -8.12 -7.50
N ARG A 195 -15.01 -9.26 -7.37
CA ARG A 195 -14.27 -9.92 -8.45
C ARG A 195 -14.89 -11.28 -8.74
N PRO A 196 -14.87 -11.69 -10.02
CA PRO A 196 -15.21 -13.07 -10.37
C PRO A 196 -14.21 -14.05 -9.81
#